data_2b9de0d70bfc8764b77bb2038dae924b
#
_entry.id   2b9de0d70bfc8764b77bb2038dae924b
#
_cell.length_a   1.000
_cell.length_b   1.000
_cell.length_c   1.000
_cell.angle_alpha   90.00
_cell.angle_beta   90.00
_cell.angle_gamma   90.00
#
_symmetry.space_group_name_H-M   'P 1'
#
loop_
_entity.id
_entity.type
_entity.pdbx_description
1 polymer ?
#
loop_
_entity_poly.entity_id
_entity_poly.type
_entity_poly.pdbx_seq_one_letter_code
_entity_poly.pdbx_strand_id
1 'polypeptide(L)'
;GWATTATEQGMGAMAREAARWVIGPRSFRRLLPAFGWLGPLAMGRTSHAFVAQVKAILEVDESVAEQLEQVHIPTLVLVGNQDILTPRGDSEEIADRMPNAELVVISGAAHGFMVEHATTFNRVLLEFLGRITKAQRAAVADVDAKAS
;
A
#
# COMPACT_ATOMS: atom_id res chain seq x y z
N GLY A 1 -16.17 -15.30 1.32
CA GLY A 1 -15.11 -14.33 0.98
C GLY A 1 -13.74 -14.98 0.94
N TRP A 2 -12.65 -14.21 0.76
CA TRP A 2 -11.28 -14.73 0.56
C TRP A 2 -10.77 -15.64 1.69
N ALA A 3 -11.15 -15.34 2.95
CA ALA A 3 -10.80 -16.20 4.07
C ALA A 3 -11.41 -17.60 3.94
N THR A 4 -12.66 -17.68 3.51
CA THR A 4 -13.35 -18.95 3.23
C THR A 4 -12.68 -19.71 2.08
N THR A 5 -12.42 -19.02 0.96
CA THR A 5 -11.71 -19.61 -0.19
C THR A 5 -10.32 -20.14 0.20
N ALA A 6 -9.57 -19.35 1.01
CA ALA A 6 -8.25 -19.76 1.49
C ALA A 6 -8.30 -21.01 2.38
N THR A 7 -9.34 -21.13 3.20
CA THR A 7 -9.50 -22.27 4.13
C THR A 7 -9.98 -23.54 3.43
N GLU A 8 -10.98 -23.40 2.55
CA GLU A 8 -11.65 -24.54 1.92
C GLU A 8 -10.97 -25.02 0.65
N GLN A 9 -10.46 -24.10 -0.17
CA GLN A 9 -9.89 -24.37 -1.49
C GLN A 9 -8.38 -24.11 -1.56
N GLY A 10 -7.80 -23.60 -0.47
CA GLY A 10 -6.38 -23.31 -0.32
C GLY A 10 -5.94 -21.96 -0.89
N MET A 11 -4.72 -21.55 -0.51
CA MET A 11 -4.13 -20.26 -0.84
C MET A 11 -4.00 -20.01 -2.35
N GLY A 12 -3.79 -21.04 -3.16
CA GLY A 12 -3.70 -20.90 -4.61
C GLY A 12 -5.01 -20.52 -5.27
N ALA A 13 -6.15 -21.00 -4.78
CA ALA A 13 -7.48 -20.61 -5.27
C ALA A 13 -7.79 -19.16 -4.87
N MET A 14 -7.53 -18.81 -3.61
CA MET A 14 -7.67 -17.45 -3.09
C MET A 14 -6.80 -16.47 -3.88
N ALA A 15 -5.52 -16.80 -4.15
CA ALA A 15 -4.62 -15.95 -4.91
C ALA A 15 -5.13 -15.66 -6.33
N ARG A 16 -5.67 -16.67 -7.02
CA ARG A 16 -6.26 -16.48 -8.35
C ARG A 16 -7.51 -15.60 -8.32
N GLU A 17 -8.33 -15.76 -7.29
CA GLU A 17 -9.51 -14.91 -7.09
C GLU A 17 -9.10 -13.47 -6.78
N ALA A 18 -8.16 -13.27 -5.85
CA ALA A 18 -7.70 -11.96 -5.42
C ALA A 18 -6.91 -11.20 -6.50
N ALA A 19 -6.21 -11.90 -7.39
CA ALA A 19 -5.34 -11.28 -8.38
C ALA A 19 -6.07 -10.23 -9.25
N ARG A 20 -7.33 -10.46 -9.61
CA ARG A 20 -8.15 -9.51 -10.38
C ARG A 20 -8.53 -8.24 -9.62
N TRP A 21 -8.45 -8.29 -8.29
CA TRP A 21 -8.74 -7.16 -7.41
C TRP A 21 -7.49 -6.35 -7.10
N VAL A 22 -6.34 -7.03 -7.05
CA VAL A 22 -5.06 -6.43 -6.71
C VAL A 22 -4.39 -5.78 -7.93
N ILE A 23 -4.58 -6.38 -9.12
CA ILE A 23 -3.89 -5.98 -10.35
C ILE A 23 -4.92 -5.45 -11.36
N GLY A 24 -4.62 -4.31 -11.96
CA GLY A 24 -5.48 -3.69 -12.97
C GLY A 24 -5.71 -4.58 -14.20
N PRO A 25 -6.85 -4.42 -14.90
CA PRO A 25 -7.26 -5.32 -15.98
C PRO A 25 -6.25 -5.47 -17.13
N ARG A 26 -5.46 -4.43 -17.40
CA ARG A 26 -4.41 -4.46 -18.44
C ARG A 26 -3.23 -5.30 -18.01
N SER A 27 -2.74 -5.05 -16.80
CA SER A 27 -1.62 -5.78 -16.21
C SER A 27 -1.99 -7.22 -15.89
N PHE A 28 -3.22 -7.46 -15.44
CA PHE A 28 -3.74 -8.80 -15.19
C PHE A 28 -3.63 -9.69 -16.44
N ARG A 29 -4.10 -9.20 -17.60
CA ARG A 29 -3.99 -9.96 -18.87
C ARG A 29 -2.55 -10.23 -19.30
N ARG A 30 -1.63 -9.29 -19.02
CA ARG A 30 -0.20 -9.42 -19.35
C ARG A 30 0.53 -10.37 -18.41
N LEU A 31 0.19 -10.34 -17.13
CA LEU A 31 0.88 -11.09 -16.06
C LEU A 31 0.23 -12.43 -15.76
N LEU A 32 -1.01 -12.67 -16.23
CA LEU A 32 -1.77 -13.89 -15.96
C LEU A 32 -1.00 -15.19 -16.21
N PRO A 33 -0.22 -15.35 -17.29
CA PRO A 33 0.56 -16.56 -17.51
C PRO A 33 1.59 -16.83 -16.41
N ALA A 34 2.24 -15.78 -15.91
CA ALA A 34 3.23 -15.88 -14.84
C ALA A 34 2.59 -16.04 -13.45
N PHE A 35 1.54 -15.30 -13.16
CA PHE A 35 0.82 -15.39 -11.88
C PHE A 35 0.07 -16.71 -11.71
N GLY A 36 -0.49 -17.27 -12.77
CA GLY A 36 -1.12 -18.60 -12.72
C GLY A 36 -0.15 -19.71 -12.32
N TRP A 37 1.12 -19.54 -12.64
CA TRP A 37 2.18 -20.52 -12.38
C TRP A 37 2.95 -20.25 -11.08
N LEU A 38 3.32 -19.00 -10.82
CA LEU A 38 4.20 -18.61 -9.71
C LEU A 38 3.41 -18.10 -8.48
N GLY A 39 2.21 -17.55 -8.66
CA GLY A 39 1.42 -17.00 -7.57
C GLY A 39 1.15 -18.00 -6.44
N PRO A 40 0.69 -19.23 -6.74
CA PRO A 40 0.47 -20.27 -5.72
C PRO A 40 1.75 -20.69 -4.99
N LEU A 41 2.91 -20.61 -5.66
CA LEU A 41 4.21 -20.94 -5.08
C LEU A 41 4.71 -19.85 -4.11
N ALA A 42 4.44 -18.57 -4.45
CA ALA A 42 4.90 -17.42 -3.69
C ALA A 42 4.09 -17.16 -2.40
N MET A 43 2.81 -17.54 -2.38
CA MET A 43 1.90 -17.25 -1.26
C MET A 43 1.95 -18.24 -0.10
N GLY A 44 2.80 -19.27 -0.17
CA GLY A 44 2.90 -20.29 0.88
C GLY A 44 1.69 -21.23 0.94
N ARG A 45 1.76 -22.23 1.82
CA ARG A 45 0.77 -23.30 1.92
C ARG A 45 -0.21 -23.14 3.09
N THR A 46 0.03 -22.19 3.99
CA THR A 46 -0.76 -22.02 5.21
C THR A 46 -1.71 -20.85 5.13
N SER A 47 -3.00 -21.12 5.19
CA SER A 47 -4.06 -20.09 5.22
C SER A 47 -4.20 -19.39 6.57
N HIS A 48 -3.64 -19.98 7.65
CA HIS A 48 -3.84 -19.50 9.01
C HIS A 48 -3.42 -18.02 9.22
N ALA A 49 -2.23 -17.65 8.79
CA ALA A 49 -1.75 -16.26 8.91
C ALA A 49 -2.61 -15.28 8.12
N PHE A 50 -2.99 -15.64 6.90
CA PHE A 50 -3.88 -14.84 6.07
C PHE A 50 -5.25 -14.65 6.73
N VAL A 51 -5.85 -15.72 7.23
CA VAL A 51 -7.16 -15.66 7.92
C VAL A 51 -7.06 -14.80 9.18
N ALA A 52 -5.97 -14.91 9.95
CA ALA A 52 -5.76 -14.08 11.14
C ALA A 52 -5.63 -12.58 10.77
N GLN A 53 -4.90 -12.25 9.71
CA GLN A 53 -4.80 -10.87 9.20
C GLN A 53 -6.14 -10.32 8.74
N VAL A 54 -6.92 -11.10 7.97
CA VAL A 54 -8.25 -10.68 7.53
C VAL A 54 -9.17 -10.41 8.71
N LYS A 55 -9.15 -11.29 9.74
CA LYS A 55 -9.92 -11.07 10.96
C LYS A 55 -9.50 -9.79 11.68
N ALA A 56 -8.20 -9.58 11.86
CA ALA A 56 -7.68 -8.38 12.51
C ALA A 56 -8.12 -7.09 11.77
N ILE A 57 -8.07 -7.08 10.42
CA ILE A 57 -8.55 -5.95 9.61
C ILE A 57 -10.05 -5.69 9.82
N LEU A 58 -10.86 -6.75 9.91
CA LEU A 58 -12.31 -6.62 10.11
C LEU A 58 -12.71 -6.20 11.53
N GLU A 59 -11.80 -6.36 12.49
CA GLU A 59 -11.98 -6.00 13.90
C GLU A 59 -11.37 -4.63 14.25
N VAL A 60 -10.74 -3.94 13.29
CA VAL A 60 -10.18 -2.59 13.53
C VAL A 60 -11.30 -1.60 13.81
N ASP A 61 -11.13 -0.87 14.89
CA ASP A 61 -12.01 0.19 15.35
C ASP A 61 -11.72 1.50 14.59
N GLU A 62 -12.75 2.28 14.32
CA GLU A 62 -12.65 3.61 13.69
C GLU A 62 -11.88 4.63 14.54
N SER A 63 -11.68 4.39 15.84
CA SER A 63 -10.89 5.24 16.74
C SER A 63 -9.44 5.44 16.26
N VAL A 64 -8.90 4.51 15.46
CA VAL A 64 -7.57 4.67 14.85
C VAL A 64 -7.53 5.86 13.89
N ALA A 65 -8.61 6.12 13.16
CA ALA A 65 -8.69 7.24 12.22
C ALA A 65 -8.64 8.61 12.95
N GLU A 66 -9.18 8.70 14.18
CA GLU A 66 -9.13 9.92 14.99
C GLU A 66 -7.71 10.28 15.46
N GLN A 67 -6.83 9.29 15.55
CA GLN A 67 -5.44 9.48 15.95
C GLN A 67 -4.54 10.03 14.83
N LEU A 68 -5.00 10.00 13.58
CA LEU A 68 -4.20 10.48 12.42
C LEU A 68 -3.84 11.96 12.53
N GLU A 69 -4.70 12.78 13.13
CA GLU A 69 -4.46 14.21 13.35
C GLU A 69 -3.26 14.48 14.28
N GLN A 70 -2.88 13.49 15.10
CA GLN A 70 -1.75 13.57 16.02
C GLN A 70 -0.44 13.10 15.39
N VAL A 71 -0.47 12.57 14.17
CA VAL A 71 0.70 12.06 13.46
C VAL A 71 1.37 13.17 12.67
N HIS A 72 2.41 13.77 13.25
CA HIS A 72 3.13 14.91 12.67
C HIS A 72 4.37 14.53 11.84
N ILE A 73 4.67 13.26 11.69
CA ILE A 73 5.78 12.83 10.83
C ILE A 73 5.46 13.08 9.36
N PRO A 74 6.44 13.46 8.54
CA PRO A 74 6.24 13.54 7.10
C PRO A 74 5.75 12.21 6.55
N THR A 75 4.61 12.21 5.86
CA THR A 75 3.95 11.00 5.38
C THR A 75 3.64 11.10 3.89
N LEU A 76 3.95 10.05 3.15
CA LEU A 76 3.56 9.89 1.76
C LEU A 76 2.44 8.86 1.65
N VAL A 77 1.27 9.29 1.19
CA VAL A 77 0.12 8.43 0.88
C VAL A 77 0.09 8.18 -0.62
N LEU A 78 0.13 6.91 -1.01
CA LEU A 78 0.12 6.48 -2.41
C LEU A 78 -1.09 5.61 -2.69
N VAL A 79 -1.79 5.89 -3.79
CA VAL A 79 -2.93 5.08 -4.22
C VAL A 79 -3.02 5.03 -5.75
N GLY A 80 -3.50 3.90 -6.28
CA GLY A 80 -3.87 3.78 -7.68
C GLY A 80 -5.29 4.34 -7.93
N ASN A 81 -5.50 5.07 -9.03
CA ASN A 81 -6.85 5.58 -9.33
C ASN A 81 -7.85 4.50 -9.76
N GLN A 82 -7.40 3.26 -9.94
CA GLN A 82 -8.23 2.07 -10.22
C GLN A 82 -8.21 1.07 -9.05
N ASP A 83 -7.74 1.49 -7.88
CA ASP A 83 -7.77 0.67 -6.67
C ASP A 83 -9.22 0.55 -6.18
N ILE A 84 -9.70 -0.71 -6.11
CA ILE A 84 -11.04 -1.05 -5.62
C ILE A 84 -11.02 -1.77 -4.26
N LEU A 85 -9.83 -2.13 -3.76
CA LEU A 85 -9.67 -2.74 -2.45
C LEU A 85 -9.56 -1.67 -1.36
N THR A 86 -8.73 -0.66 -1.61
CA THR A 86 -8.59 0.54 -0.80
C THR A 86 -8.83 1.73 -1.72
N PRO A 87 -10.09 2.16 -1.87
CA PRO A 87 -10.48 3.19 -2.81
C PRO A 87 -9.74 4.51 -2.56
N ARG A 88 -9.57 5.28 -3.61
CA ARG A 88 -8.89 6.58 -3.56
C ARG A 88 -9.43 7.49 -2.45
N GLY A 89 -10.75 7.45 -2.20
CA GLY A 89 -11.40 8.25 -1.15
C GLY A 89 -10.83 7.99 0.24
N ASP A 90 -10.51 6.74 0.57
CA ASP A 90 -9.92 6.38 1.87
C ASP A 90 -8.52 6.99 2.01
N SER A 91 -7.73 7.00 0.91
CA SER A 91 -6.40 7.61 0.89
C SER A 91 -6.45 9.14 0.96
N GLU A 92 -7.46 9.76 0.35
CA GLU A 92 -7.74 11.20 0.46
C GLU A 92 -8.07 11.55 1.90
N GLU A 93 -8.96 10.80 2.57
CA GLU A 93 -9.30 11.00 3.97
C GLU A 93 -8.08 10.88 4.89
N ILE A 94 -7.23 9.87 4.69
CA ILE A 94 -5.98 9.72 5.46
C ILE A 94 -5.09 10.95 5.28
N ALA A 95 -4.88 11.40 4.05
CA ALA A 95 -4.02 12.53 3.76
C ALA A 95 -4.59 13.85 4.32
N ASP A 96 -5.90 14.04 4.27
CA ASP A 96 -6.57 15.23 4.79
C ASP A 96 -6.52 15.31 6.32
N ARG A 97 -6.55 14.17 7.02
CA ARG A 97 -6.45 14.11 8.49
C ARG A 97 -5.04 14.29 9.02
N MET A 98 -4.02 13.90 8.26
CA MET A 98 -2.62 13.96 8.72
C MET A 98 -1.98 15.30 8.37
N PRO A 99 -1.47 16.09 9.35
CA PRO A 99 -0.98 17.45 9.13
C PRO A 99 0.19 17.57 8.14
N ASN A 100 1.02 16.53 8.03
CA ASN A 100 2.21 16.51 7.19
C ASN A 100 2.17 15.40 6.14
N ALA A 101 0.98 15.06 5.64
CA ALA A 101 0.82 14.08 4.58
C ALA A 101 0.77 14.75 3.20
N GLU A 102 1.33 14.07 2.21
CA GLU A 102 1.15 14.36 0.79
C GLU A 102 0.54 13.14 0.10
N LEU A 103 -0.50 13.38 -0.71
CA LEU A 103 -1.17 12.33 -1.49
C LEU A 103 -0.66 12.33 -2.92
N VAL A 104 -0.28 11.16 -3.41
CA VAL A 104 0.02 10.95 -4.84
C VAL A 104 -0.86 9.84 -5.39
N VAL A 105 -1.65 10.19 -6.42
CA VAL A 105 -2.52 9.25 -7.12
C VAL A 105 -1.85 8.77 -8.40
N ILE A 106 -1.60 7.46 -8.51
CA ILE A 106 -0.95 6.86 -9.68
C ILE A 106 -2.02 6.51 -10.71
N SER A 107 -1.96 7.20 -11.85
CA SER A 107 -2.94 7.03 -12.92
C SER A 107 -2.82 5.66 -13.60
N GLY A 108 -3.95 5.01 -13.87
CA GLY A 108 -4.02 3.71 -14.53
C GLY A 108 -3.63 2.52 -13.66
N ALA A 109 -3.38 2.75 -12.39
CA ALA A 109 -2.89 1.76 -11.43
C ALA A 109 -4.01 1.25 -10.52
N ALA A 110 -3.97 -0.05 -10.19
CA ALA A 110 -4.81 -0.69 -9.18
C ALA A 110 -4.05 -0.84 -7.86
N HIS A 111 -4.50 -1.69 -6.96
CA HIS A 111 -3.89 -1.92 -5.64
C HIS A 111 -2.41 -2.34 -5.71
N GLY A 112 -2.06 -3.16 -6.69
CA GLY A 112 -0.68 -3.63 -6.92
C GLY A 112 0.24 -2.64 -7.66
N PHE A 113 0.00 -1.34 -7.55
CA PHE A 113 0.71 -0.30 -8.32
C PHE A 113 2.24 -0.34 -8.17
N MET A 114 2.76 -0.78 -7.04
CA MET A 114 4.20 -0.93 -6.83
C MET A 114 4.84 -1.93 -7.81
N VAL A 115 4.07 -2.88 -8.32
CA VAL A 115 4.50 -3.86 -9.33
C VAL A 115 4.14 -3.38 -10.74
N GLU A 116 2.90 -2.89 -10.92
CA GLU A 116 2.38 -2.48 -12.23
C GLU A 116 3.07 -1.22 -12.76
N HIS A 117 3.36 -0.27 -11.88
CA HIS A 117 3.92 1.04 -12.15
C HIS A 117 5.21 1.29 -11.37
N ALA A 118 6.08 0.27 -11.26
CA ALA A 118 7.29 0.28 -10.44
C ALA A 118 8.19 1.51 -10.67
N THR A 119 8.35 1.94 -11.92
CA THR A 119 9.14 3.13 -12.25
C THR A 119 8.56 4.39 -11.63
N THR A 120 7.24 4.60 -11.74
CA THR A 120 6.55 5.75 -11.15
C THR A 120 6.58 5.68 -9.63
N PHE A 121 6.27 4.51 -9.06
CA PHE A 121 6.32 4.27 -7.63
C PHE A 121 7.70 4.59 -7.05
N ASN A 122 8.76 4.01 -7.61
CA ASN A 122 10.13 4.23 -7.13
C ASN A 122 10.56 5.69 -7.26
N ARG A 123 10.22 6.37 -8.36
CA ARG A 123 10.54 7.78 -8.54
C ARG A 123 9.88 8.64 -7.46
N VAL A 124 8.58 8.50 -7.24
CA VAL A 124 7.84 9.27 -6.24
C VAL A 124 8.38 9.01 -4.83
N LEU A 125 8.62 7.75 -4.49
CA LEU A 125 9.17 7.36 -3.19
C LEU A 125 10.56 7.95 -2.97
N LEU A 126 11.46 7.85 -3.95
CA LEU A 126 12.83 8.37 -3.83
C LEU A 126 12.86 9.90 -3.78
N GLU A 127 11.99 10.59 -4.51
CA GLU A 127 11.83 12.05 -4.44
C GLU A 127 11.37 12.47 -3.03
N PHE A 128 10.37 11.79 -2.46
CA PHE A 128 9.90 12.05 -1.09
C PHE A 128 11.03 11.83 -0.08
N LEU A 129 11.68 10.67 -0.07
CA LEU A 129 12.77 10.36 0.85
C LEU A 129 13.93 11.34 0.72
N GLY A 130 14.26 11.76 -0.50
CA GLY A 130 15.31 12.76 -0.77
C GLY A 130 14.99 14.13 -0.13
N ARG A 131 13.72 14.58 -0.22
CA ARG A 131 13.28 15.83 0.45
C ARG A 131 13.40 15.74 1.95
N ILE A 132 12.94 14.64 2.57
CA ILE A 132 13.01 14.42 4.00
C ILE A 132 14.47 14.42 4.49
N THR A 133 15.33 13.65 3.82
CA THR A 133 16.75 13.56 4.17
C THR A 133 17.45 14.93 4.08
N LYS A 134 17.13 15.72 3.05
CA LYS A 134 17.68 17.07 2.89
C LYS A 134 17.23 18.01 4.01
N ALA A 135 15.95 17.97 4.38
CA ALA A 135 15.38 18.77 5.45
C ALA A 135 16.00 18.43 6.81
N GLN A 136 16.15 17.14 7.10
CA GLN A 136 16.80 16.66 8.33
C GLN A 136 18.26 17.12 8.43
N ARG A 137 19.04 16.99 7.36
CA ARG A 137 20.44 17.45 7.33
C ARG A 137 20.56 18.96 7.55
N ALA A 138 19.65 19.75 6.94
CA ALA A 138 19.63 21.19 7.14
C ALA A 138 19.31 21.57 8.58
N ALA A 139 18.37 20.89 9.21
CA ALA A 139 18.00 21.10 10.60
C ALA A 139 19.18 20.79 11.57
N VAL A 140 19.90 19.70 11.34
CA VAL A 140 21.08 19.34 12.12
C VAL A 140 22.20 20.41 11.98
N ALA A 141 22.49 20.84 10.76
CA ALA A 141 23.51 21.87 10.50
C ALA A 141 23.18 23.21 11.17
N ASP A 142 21.90 23.60 11.22
CA ASP A 142 21.47 24.83 11.91
C ASP A 142 21.65 24.74 13.45
N VAL A 143 21.38 23.56 14.01
CA VAL A 143 21.64 23.32 15.46
C VAL A 143 23.12 23.42 15.78
N ASP A 144 23.99 22.79 14.98
CA ASP A 144 25.44 22.81 15.18
C ASP A 144 26.01 24.24 15.04
N ALA A 145 25.50 25.00 14.06
CA ALA A 145 25.91 26.40 13.87
C ALA A 145 25.51 27.35 15.03
N LYS A 146 24.41 27.04 15.73
CA LYS A 146 23.95 27.82 16.89
C LYS A 146 24.65 27.43 18.20
N ALA A 147 25.29 26.26 18.23
CA ALA A 147 26.02 25.75 19.39
C ALA A 147 27.52 26.15 19.42
N SER A 148 28.02 26.72 18.31
CA SER A 148 29.42 27.20 18.14
C SER A 148 29.55 28.69 18.34
#